data_115a7be9f6ea3c26c327ffc5044a3c5a
#
_entry.id   115a7be9f6ea3c26c327ffc5044a3c5a
#
_cell.length_a   1.000
_cell.length_b   1.000
_cell.length_c   1.000
_cell.angle_alpha   90.00
_cell.angle_beta   90.00
_cell.angle_gamma   90.00
#
_symmetry.space_group_name_H-M   'P 1'
#
loop_
_entity.id
_entity.type
_entity.pdbx_description
1 polymer ?
#
loop_
_entity_poly.entity_id
_entity_poly.type
_entity_poly.pdbx_seq_one_letter_code
_entity_poly.pdbx_strand_id
1 'polypeptide(L)'
;YQRNYDWNKNNVKRLLDDLHTVIKTKEHHFLGAVVYLESTNSDIGLPEYLIIDGQQRLTTITLMLQALKDATVDGDAFTTGTIESFLINTQSPSQEYKIKLKPIKSDNIQYSALLKHDNSKLDENSHIVENYRLAKQTFDNWLRQGIASREILWAIRQLQVVGISLKEGEDDPQIIFESINSTGVALTNSDLIRNFLLMSDHDQERLFEDYWLPIENKLRRDNSNHAMDAFFRQFIIMKKNSVVAERKVYQTFVDTFKNENLSHEQALKEIKDYAELYASFMYPAESSYNDDIKTDLASLNRINQSTSYPFFLHVFHDYENNEIDEETLTK
;
A
#
# COMPACT_ATOMS: atom_id res chain seq x y z
N TYR A 1 5.14 -3.89 -6.64
CA TYR A 1 5.46 -3.01 -5.50
C TYR A 1 4.20 -2.43 -4.96
N GLN A 2 3.43 -3.25 -4.23
CA GLN A 2 2.03 -2.93 -4.16
C GLN A 2 1.72 -2.48 -2.74
N ARG A 3 1.46 -1.20 -2.61
CA ARG A 3 0.91 -0.55 -1.44
C ARG A 3 -0.61 -0.60 -1.54
N ASN A 4 -1.29 -0.84 -0.41
CA ASN A 4 -2.73 -0.66 -0.33
C ASN A 4 -3.10 0.75 -0.80
N TYR A 5 -4.29 0.89 -1.35
CA TYR A 5 -4.81 2.20 -1.70
C TYR A 5 -5.19 2.96 -0.44
N ASP A 6 -4.33 3.94 -0.06
CA ASP A 6 -4.41 4.66 1.22
C ASP A 6 -4.89 6.12 1.07
N TRP A 7 -5.13 6.59 -0.15
CA TRP A 7 -5.68 7.93 -0.32
C TRP A 7 -7.06 8.00 0.32
N ASN A 8 -7.19 8.93 1.26
CA ASN A 8 -8.46 9.23 1.91
C ASN A 8 -9.25 10.30 1.12
N LYS A 9 -10.48 10.58 1.56
CA LYS A 9 -11.36 11.60 0.94
C LYS A 9 -10.69 12.96 0.75
N ASN A 10 -9.82 13.41 1.65
CA ASN A 10 -9.19 14.72 1.55
C ASN A 10 -8.20 14.78 0.37
N ASN A 11 -7.45 13.69 0.15
CA ASN A 11 -6.55 13.60 -1.01
C ASN A 11 -7.33 13.68 -2.33
N VAL A 12 -8.41 12.89 -2.44
CA VAL A 12 -9.24 12.85 -3.64
C VAL A 12 -10.00 14.15 -3.85
N LYS A 13 -10.52 14.74 -2.77
CA LYS A 13 -11.19 16.05 -2.84
C LYS A 13 -10.26 17.14 -3.39
N ARG A 14 -9.01 17.16 -2.91
CA ARG A 14 -8.00 18.11 -3.43
C ARG A 14 -7.80 17.92 -4.94
N LEU A 15 -7.65 16.68 -5.42
CA LEU A 15 -7.50 16.41 -6.85
C LEU A 15 -8.76 16.81 -7.65
N LEU A 16 -9.96 16.64 -7.10
CA LEU A 16 -11.20 17.12 -7.72
C LEU A 16 -11.26 18.64 -7.80
N ASP A 17 -10.80 19.35 -6.75
CA ASP A 17 -10.69 20.80 -6.75
C ASP A 17 -9.66 21.29 -7.80
N ASP A 18 -8.54 20.58 -7.95
CA ASP A 18 -7.55 20.84 -9.00
C ASP A 18 -8.16 20.63 -10.40
N LEU A 19 -8.91 19.54 -10.62
CA LEU A 19 -9.65 19.31 -11.87
C LEU A 19 -10.66 20.41 -12.17
N HIS A 20 -11.38 20.89 -11.16
CA HIS A 20 -12.32 22.00 -11.33
C HIS A 20 -11.59 23.29 -11.76
N THR A 21 -10.37 23.50 -11.22
CA THR A 21 -9.51 24.61 -11.64
C THR A 21 -9.08 24.45 -13.09
N VAL A 22 -8.65 23.24 -13.51
CA VAL A 22 -8.31 22.94 -14.92
C VAL A 22 -9.48 23.21 -15.85
N ILE A 23 -10.72 22.84 -15.46
CA ILE A 23 -11.93 23.15 -16.25
C ILE A 23 -12.08 24.64 -16.46
N LYS A 24 -11.82 25.46 -15.42
CA LYS A 24 -11.98 26.92 -15.46
C LYS A 24 -10.85 27.64 -16.20
N THR A 25 -9.62 27.25 -15.92
CA THR A 25 -8.43 27.97 -16.46
C THR A 25 -8.01 27.45 -17.82
N LYS A 26 -8.41 26.23 -18.17
CA LYS A 26 -7.96 25.49 -19.37
C LYS A 26 -6.45 25.22 -19.40
N GLU A 27 -5.80 25.26 -18.24
CA GLU A 27 -4.38 24.96 -18.09
C GLU A 27 -4.15 23.50 -17.73
N HIS A 28 -2.92 23.05 -17.91
CA HIS A 28 -2.51 21.70 -17.48
C HIS A 28 -2.28 21.68 -15.96
N HIS A 29 -2.46 20.53 -15.34
CA HIS A 29 -2.12 20.31 -13.94
C HIS A 29 -1.07 19.22 -13.81
N PHE A 30 0.05 19.54 -13.16
CA PHE A 30 1.12 18.59 -12.91
C PHE A 30 0.80 17.73 -11.69
N LEU A 31 0.65 16.42 -11.92
CA LEU A 31 0.26 15.46 -10.89
C LEU A 31 1.45 14.82 -10.18
N GLY A 32 2.65 14.88 -10.75
CA GLY A 32 3.89 14.31 -10.20
C GLY A 32 4.52 13.25 -11.11
N ALA A 33 5.48 12.50 -10.55
CA ALA A 33 6.16 11.43 -11.26
C ALA A 33 5.41 10.08 -11.13
N VAL A 34 5.54 9.24 -12.14
CA VAL A 34 5.18 7.81 -12.11
C VAL A 34 6.43 7.02 -12.48
N VAL A 35 6.87 6.16 -11.57
CA VAL A 35 8.04 5.30 -11.77
C VAL A 35 7.55 3.90 -12.08
N TYR A 36 8.05 3.30 -13.13
CA TYR A 36 7.64 1.97 -13.54
C TYR A 36 8.79 1.16 -14.13
N LEU A 37 8.68 -0.15 -14.01
CA LEU A 37 9.56 -1.13 -14.63
C LEU A 37 8.76 -1.84 -15.73
N GLU A 38 9.34 -1.96 -16.92
CA GLU A 38 8.75 -2.74 -18.00
C GLU A 38 9.06 -4.22 -17.77
N SER A 39 8.01 -5.05 -17.67
CA SER A 39 8.19 -6.49 -17.54
C SER A 39 8.58 -7.11 -18.87
N THR A 40 9.64 -7.90 -18.86
CA THR A 40 10.12 -8.66 -20.03
C THR A 40 9.26 -9.89 -20.36
N ASN A 41 8.34 -10.27 -19.45
CA ASN A 41 7.54 -11.50 -19.52
C ASN A 41 6.12 -11.31 -20.07
N SER A 42 5.91 -10.45 -21.07
CA SER A 42 4.58 -10.32 -21.66
C SER A 42 4.28 -11.48 -22.63
N ASP A 43 3.68 -12.56 -22.13
CA ASP A 43 3.34 -13.77 -22.89
C ASP A 43 2.33 -13.53 -24.03
N ILE A 44 1.69 -12.36 -24.09
CA ILE A 44 0.59 -12.07 -25.02
C ILE A 44 0.87 -10.88 -25.94
N GLY A 45 2.10 -10.37 -25.99
CA GLY A 45 2.45 -9.20 -26.80
C GLY A 45 1.83 -7.87 -26.31
N LEU A 46 1.26 -7.84 -25.11
CA LEU A 46 0.85 -6.61 -24.41
C LEU A 46 1.94 -6.21 -23.43
N PRO A 47 2.48 -4.97 -23.50
CA PRO A 47 3.47 -4.54 -22.52
C PRO A 47 2.84 -4.49 -21.11
N GLU A 48 3.52 -5.08 -20.15
CA GLU A 48 3.15 -5.04 -18.73
C GLU A 48 4.12 -4.13 -17.98
N TYR A 49 3.58 -3.23 -17.18
CA TYR A 49 4.35 -2.27 -16.40
C TYR A 49 4.11 -2.45 -14.92
N LEU A 50 5.17 -2.72 -14.18
CA LEU A 50 5.13 -2.77 -12.73
C LEU A 50 5.30 -1.35 -12.18
N ILE A 51 4.25 -0.78 -11.60
CA ILE A 51 4.29 0.57 -11.06
C ILE A 51 5.00 0.56 -9.71
N ILE A 52 6.10 1.30 -9.62
CA ILE A 52 6.93 1.41 -8.41
C ILE A 52 6.48 2.61 -7.57
N ASP A 53 6.29 3.76 -8.20
CA ASP A 53 5.69 4.95 -7.57
C ASP A 53 4.61 5.55 -8.45
N GLY A 54 3.64 6.21 -7.82
CA GLY A 54 2.48 6.80 -8.49
C GLY A 54 1.22 5.93 -8.46
N GLN A 55 1.24 4.79 -7.80
CA GLN A 55 0.12 3.84 -7.69
C GLN A 55 -1.17 4.51 -7.20
N GLN A 56 -1.10 5.30 -6.11
CA GLN A 56 -2.24 6.01 -5.54
C GLN A 56 -2.89 6.95 -6.55
N ARG A 57 -2.06 7.70 -7.28
CA ARG A 57 -2.49 8.65 -8.32
C ARG A 57 -3.17 7.94 -9.48
N LEU A 58 -2.54 6.89 -10.01
CA LEU A 58 -3.10 6.11 -11.12
C LEU A 58 -4.41 5.44 -10.71
N THR A 59 -4.48 4.81 -9.54
CA THR A 59 -5.71 4.22 -9.02
C THR A 59 -6.81 5.26 -8.89
N THR A 60 -6.50 6.45 -8.33
CA THR A 60 -7.50 7.52 -8.20
C THR A 60 -8.00 8.01 -9.56
N ILE A 61 -7.11 8.20 -10.54
CA ILE A 61 -7.51 8.60 -11.89
C ILE A 61 -8.44 7.56 -12.52
N THR A 62 -8.14 6.27 -12.38
CA THR A 62 -9.00 5.22 -12.94
C THR A 62 -10.34 5.13 -12.22
N LEU A 63 -10.39 5.36 -10.89
CA LEU A 63 -11.66 5.49 -10.15
C LEU A 63 -12.47 6.69 -10.62
N MET A 64 -11.82 7.83 -10.87
CA MET A 64 -12.48 9.03 -11.42
C MET A 64 -13.02 8.78 -12.83
N LEU A 65 -12.26 8.10 -13.69
CA LEU A 65 -12.72 7.72 -15.02
C LEU A 65 -13.96 6.82 -14.95
N GLN A 66 -13.96 5.80 -14.09
CA GLN A 66 -15.12 4.95 -13.89
C GLN A 66 -16.31 5.74 -13.33
N ALA A 67 -16.07 6.61 -12.34
CA ALA A 67 -17.10 7.46 -11.75
C ALA A 67 -17.72 8.41 -12.78
N LEU A 68 -16.92 8.97 -13.69
CA LEU A 68 -17.41 9.83 -14.78
C LEU A 68 -18.23 9.01 -15.79
N LYS A 69 -17.76 7.80 -16.15
CA LYS A 69 -18.52 6.89 -17.02
C LYS A 69 -19.92 6.63 -16.46
N ASP A 70 -20.00 6.34 -15.16
CA ASP A 70 -21.24 6.00 -14.46
C ASP A 70 -22.13 7.22 -14.16
N ALA A 71 -21.57 8.43 -14.18
CA ALA A 71 -22.31 9.68 -14.06
C ALA A 71 -22.80 10.23 -15.42
N THR A 72 -22.20 9.77 -16.52
CA THR A 72 -22.53 10.25 -17.87
C THR A 72 -23.90 9.70 -18.31
N VAL A 73 -24.78 10.60 -18.70
CA VAL A 73 -26.14 10.26 -19.15
C VAL A 73 -26.12 9.47 -20.46
N ASP A 74 -27.07 8.58 -20.64
CA ASP A 74 -27.28 7.83 -21.86
C ASP A 74 -27.29 8.76 -23.09
N GLY A 75 -26.45 8.43 -24.08
CA GLY A 75 -26.32 9.19 -25.35
C GLY A 75 -24.96 9.83 -25.61
N ASP A 76 -24.06 10.01 -24.61
CA ASP A 76 -22.67 10.43 -24.87
C ASP A 76 -21.74 9.21 -25.07
N ALA A 77 -22.00 8.47 -26.13
CA ALA A 77 -21.21 7.30 -26.52
C ALA A 77 -19.73 7.61 -26.78
N PHE A 78 -19.41 8.84 -27.16
CA PHE A 78 -18.02 9.26 -27.34
C PHE A 78 -17.25 9.31 -26.01
N THR A 79 -17.82 9.93 -24.99
CA THR A 79 -17.18 10.03 -23.66
C THR A 79 -17.07 8.66 -23.02
N THR A 80 -18.15 7.87 -22.99
CA THR A 80 -18.17 6.54 -22.38
C THR A 80 -17.22 5.57 -23.09
N GLY A 81 -17.21 5.54 -24.43
CA GLY A 81 -16.31 4.69 -25.22
C GLY A 81 -14.83 5.09 -25.06
N THR A 82 -14.56 6.40 -24.98
CA THR A 82 -13.18 6.88 -24.72
C THR A 82 -12.71 6.45 -23.33
N ILE A 83 -13.56 6.62 -22.29
CA ILE A 83 -13.21 6.18 -20.93
C ILE A 83 -12.98 4.67 -20.91
N GLU A 84 -13.84 3.89 -21.56
CA GLU A 84 -13.67 2.44 -21.63
C GLU A 84 -12.33 2.04 -22.24
N SER A 85 -11.89 2.74 -23.28
CA SER A 85 -10.57 2.49 -23.90
C SER A 85 -9.40 2.77 -22.95
N PHE A 86 -9.56 3.62 -21.92
CA PHE A 86 -8.54 3.85 -20.89
C PHE A 86 -8.55 2.77 -19.80
N LEU A 87 -9.69 2.20 -19.46
CA LEU A 87 -9.86 1.27 -18.36
C LEU A 87 -9.65 -0.20 -18.79
N ILE A 88 -10.03 -0.52 -20.03
CA ILE A 88 -10.17 -1.89 -20.51
C ILE A 88 -9.31 -2.14 -21.76
N ASN A 89 -8.65 -3.29 -21.80
CA ASN A 89 -8.02 -3.83 -22.99
C ASN A 89 -9.08 -4.58 -23.82
N THR A 90 -9.69 -3.90 -24.79
CA THR A 90 -10.76 -4.49 -25.63
C THR A 90 -10.26 -5.62 -26.52
N GLN A 91 -8.96 -5.66 -26.82
CA GLN A 91 -8.32 -6.66 -27.67
C GLN A 91 -7.69 -7.82 -26.88
N SER A 92 -7.76 -7.82 -25.54
CA SER A 92 -7.19 -8.89 -24.75
C SER A 92 -7.98 -10.20 -24.89
N PRO A 93 -7.34 -11.31 -25.25
CA PRO A 93 -8.00 -12.62 -25.33
C PRO A 93 -8.27 -13.20 -23.92
N SER A 94 -7.57 -12.73 -22.91
CA SER A 94 -7.67 -13.21 -21.54
C SER A 94 -8.49 -12.27 -20.67
N GLN A 95 -9.35 -12.83 -19.80
CA GLN A 95 -10.07 -12.06 -18.78
C GLN A 95 -9.13 -11.44 -17.75
N GLU A 96 -7.99 -12.05 -17.54
CA GLU A 96 -6.97 -11.57 -16.60
C GLU A 96 -6.37 -10.23 -17.02
N TYR A 97 -6.07 -10.06 -18.32
CA TYR A 97 -5.47 -8.83 -18.86
C TYR A 97 -6.51 -7.85 -19.43
N LYS A 98 -7.79 -8.10 -19.17
CA LYS A 98 -8.86 -7.23 -19.66
C LYS A 98 -8.88 -5.87 -18.97
N ILE A 99 -8.66 -5.82 -17.66
CA ILE A 99 -8.57 -4.56 -16.89
C ILE A 99 -7.13 -4.08 -16.95
N LYS A 100 -6.91 -2.82 -17.33
CA LYS A 100 -5.56 -2.28 -17.56
C LYS A 100 -4.78 -2.07 -16.27
N LEU A 101 -5.41 -1.57 -15.22
CA LEU A 101 -4.77 -1.35 -13.92
C LEU A 101 -5.17 -2.48 -12.97
N LYS A 102 -4.19 -3.12 -12.36
CA LYS A 102 -4.38 -4.14 -11.33
C LYS A 102 -3.79 -3.64 -10.00
N PRO A 103 -4.60 -3.11 -9.07
CA PRO A 103 -4.18 -2.87 -7.70
C PRO A 103 -3.82 -4.20 -7.00
N ILE A 104 -3.31 -4.12 -5.76
CA ILE A 104 -3.09 -5.33 -4.96
C ILE A 104 -4.39 -6.11 -4.74
N LYS A 105 -4.27 -7.38 -4.37
CA LYS A 105 -5.38 -8.35 -4.35
C LYS A 105 -6.61 -7.87 -3.57
N SER A 106 -6.44 -7.32 -2.37
CA SER A 106 -7.55 -6.78 -1.55
C SER A 106 -8.26 -5.62 -2.24
N ASP A 107 -7.49 -4.66 -2.74
CA ASP A 107 -8.02 -3.50 -3.46
C ASP A 107 -8.55 -3.88 -4.84
N ASN A 108 -7.93 -4.88 -5.49
CA ASN A 108 -8.35 -5.35 -6.80
C ASN A 108 -9.74 -6.01 -6.77
N ILE A 109 -10.11 -6.65 -5.66
CA ILE A 109 -11.47 -7.17 -5.46
C ILE A 109 -12.48 -6.02 -5.56
N GLN A 110 -12.26 -4.94 -4.82
CA GLN A 110 -13.13 -3.76 -4.79
C GLN A 110 -13.11 -3.02 -6.12
N TYR A 111 -11.90 -2.80 -6.68
CA TYR A 111 -11.71 -2.12 -7.95
C TYR A 111 -12.39 -2.88 -9.12
N SER A 112 -12.18 -4.19 -9.20
CA SER A 112 -12.80 -5.04 -10.24
C SER A 112 -14.31 -5.11 -10.08
N ALA A 113 -14.84 -5.14 -8.85
CA ALA A 113 -16.26 -5.13 -8.57
C ALA A 113 -16.91 -3.83 -9.05
N LEU A 114 -16.27 -2.67 -8.82
CA LEU A 114 -16.75 -1.38 -9.33
C LEU A 114 -16.81 -1.36 -10.87
N LEU A 115 -15.73 -1.79 -11.56
CA LEU A 115 -15.69 -1.80 -13.03
C LEU A 115 -16.72 -2.77 -13.65
N LYS A 116 -17.08 -3.84 -12.93
CA LYS A 116 -18.05 -4.85 -13.35
C LYS A 116 -19.48 -4.58 -12.85
N HIS A 117 -19.70 -3.50 -12.07
CA HIS A 117 -20.96 -3.18 -11.41
C HIS A 117 -21.48 -4.32 -10.48
N ASP A 118 -20.57 -5.09 -9.88
CA ASP A 118 -20.89 -6.16 -8.95
C ASP A 118 -20.99 -5.59 -7.52
N ASN A 119 -22.13 -4.97 -7.24
CA ASN A 119 -22.37 -4.32 -5.95
C ASN A 119 -22.39 -5.29 -4.75
N SER A 120 -22.53 -6.61 -4.99
CA SER A 120 -22.56 -7.61 -3.91
C SER A 120 -21.20 -7.81 -3.24
N LYS A 121 -20.12 -7.38 -3.87
CA LYS A 121 -18.74 -7.52 -3.39
C LYS A 121 -18.15 -6.23 -2.84
N LEU A 122 -18.90 -5.13 -2.84
CA LEU A 122 -18.39 -3.85 -2.38
C LEU A 122 -18.37 -3.77 -0.86
N ASP A 123 -17.19 -3.43 -0.31
CA ASP A 123 -17.02 -3.09 1.11
C ASP A 123 -17.12 -1.57 1.28
N GLU A 124 -18.10 -1.13 2.06
CA GLU A 124 -18.34 0.28 2.36
C GLU A 124 -17.18 0.97 3.08
N ASN A 125 -16.34 0.21 3.78
CA ASN A 125 -15.17 0.73 4.51
C ASN A 125 -13.91 0.80 3.63
N SER A 126 -13.98 0.31 2.39
CA SER A 126 -12.86 0.38 1.46
C SER A 126 -12.65 1.80 0.94
N HIS A 127 -11.41 2.30 1.01
CA HIS A 127 -11.05 3.58 0.40
C HIS A 127 -11.29 3.62 -1.12
N ILE A 128 -11.20 2.49 -1.81
CA ILE A 128 -11.55 2.36 -3.24
C ILE A 128 -13.01 2.74 -3.46
N VAL A 129 -13.93 2.14 -2.68
CA VAL A 129 -15.38 2.37 -2.81
C VAL A 129 -15.74 3.78 -2.36
N GLU A 130 -15.19 4.21 -1.23
CA GLU A 130 -15.42 5.54 -0.65
C GLU A 130 -15.03 6.66 -1.63
N ASN A 131 -13.85 6.57 -2.23
CA ASN A 131 -13.30 7.58 -3.14
C ASN A 131 -13.97 7.54 -4.52
N TYR A 132 -14.34 6.37 -5.01
CA TYR A 132 -15.18 6.27 -6.21
C TYR A 132 -16.52 6.99 -6.01
N ARG A 133 -17.20 6.77 -4.89
CA ARG A 133 -18.48 7.45 -4.58
C ARG A 133 -18.34 8.95 -4.45
N LEU A 134 -17.27 9.41 -3.79
CA LEU A 134 -16.96 10.84 -3.70
C LEU A 134 -16.80 11.45 -5.10
N ALA A 135 -16.02 10.82 -5.98
CA ALA A 135 -15.81 11.30 -7.34
C ALA A 135 -17.13 11.29 -8.13
N LYS A 136 -17.92 10.20 -8.04
CA LYS A 136 -19.21 10.09 -8.74
C LYS A 136 -20.18 11.17 -8.28
N GLN A 137 -20.33 11.37 -6.98
CA GLN A 137 -21.21 12.42 -6.44
C GLN A 137 -20.77 13.81 -6.90
N THR A 138 -19.48 14.06 -6.96
CA THR A 138 -18.92 15.33 -7.44
C THR A 138 -19.23 15.54 -8.92
N PHE A 139 -19.02 14.54 -9.76
CA PHE A 139 -19.32 14.62 -11.19
C PHE A 139 -20.82 14.73 -11.46
N ASP A 140 -21.69 14.01 -10.74
CA ASP A 140 -23.14 14.18 -10.83
C ASP A 140 -23.55 15.63 -10.51
N ASN A 141 -22.90 16.27 -9.54
CA ASN A 141 -23.15 17.68 -9.21
C ASN A 141 -22.67 18.63 -10.33
N TRP A 142 -21.47 18.41 -10.88
CA TRP A 142 -20.95 19.24 -11.97
C TRP A 142 -21.80 19.13 -13.23
N LEU A 143 -22.25 17.92 -13.59
CA LEU A 143 -23.16 17.72 -14.71
C LEU A 143 -24.49 18.45 -14.51
N ARG A 144 -25.07 18.42 -13.30
CA ARG A 144 -26.26 19.19 -12.95
C ARG A 144 -26.05 20.71 -13.01
N GLN A 145 -24.85 21.19 -12.78
CA GLN A 145 -24.46 22.60 -12.93
C GLN A 145 -24.18 23.00 -14.38
N GLY A 146 -24.31 22.06 -15.32
CA GLY A 146 -24.14 22.34 -16.76
C GLY A 146 -22.73 22.11 -17.30
N ILE A 147 -21.80 21.58 -16.50
CA ILE A 147 -20.47 21.17 -17.00
C ILE A 147 -20.65 19.88 -17.80
N ALA A 148 -20.25 19.87 -19.07
CA ALA A 148 -20.43 18.69 -19.91
C ALA A 148 -19.48 17.54 -19.53
N SER A 149 -19.92 16.28 -19.68
CA SER A 149 -19.09 15.08 -19.44
C SER A 149 -17.77 15.11 -20.23
N ARG A 150 -17.81 15.58 -21.48
CA ARG A 150 -16.62 15.78 -22.33
C ARG A 150 -15.63 16.77 -21.78
N GLU A 151 -16.11 17.80 -21.11
CA GLU A 151 -15.28 18.82 -20.48
C GLU A 151 -14.57 18.26 -19.24
N ILE A 152 -15.25 17.45 -18.44
CA ILE A 152 -14.66 16.74 -17.30
C ILE A 152 -13.60 15.74 -17.80
N LEU A 153 -13.93 14.93 -18.82
CA LEU A 153 -12.98 14.01 -19.42
C LEU A 153 -11.76 14.73 -19.99
N TRP A 154 -11.99 15.88 -20.66
CA TRP A 154 -10.90 16.72 -21.17
C TRP A 154 -9.99 17.16 -20.02
N ALA A 155 -10.55 17.62 -18.90
CA ALA A 155 -9.77 18.08 -17.75
C ALA A 155 -8.93 16.92 -17.14
N ILE A 156 -9.49 15.72 -17.02
CA ILE A 156 -8.73 14.55 -16.58
C ILE A 156 -7.53 14.28 -17.52
N ARG A 157 -7.71 14.47 -18.82
CA ARG A 157 -6.63 14.31 -19.82
C ARG A 157 -5.58 15.43 -19.78
N GLN A 158 -5.83 16.55 -19.10
CA GLN A 158 -4.85 17.62 -18.86
C GLN A 158 -3.96 17.36 -17.63
N LEU A 159 -4.22 16.30 -16.87
CA LEU A 159 -3.32 15.86 -15.81
C LEU A 159 -2.02 15.35 -16.42
N GLN A 160 -0.91 15.99 -16.06
CA GLN A 160 0.42 15.65 -16.57
C GLN A 160 1.22 14.87 -15.54
N VAL A 161 1.89 13.83 -15.99
CA VAL A 161 2.84 13.05 -15.21
C VAL A 161 4.19 12.98 -15.92
N VAL A 162 5.26 12.88 -15.13
CA VAL A 162 6.58 12.51 -15.66
C VAL A 162 6.73 11.02 -15.48
N GLY A 163 6.80 10.28 -16.59
CA GLY A 163 7.08 8.84 -16.59
C GLY A 163 8.58 8.59 -16.47
N ILE A 164 8.99 7.79 -15.50
CA ILE A 164 10.36 7.34 -15.30
C ILE A 164 10.37 5.82 -15.50
N SER A 165 10.91 5.39 -16.63
CA SER A 165 11.08 3.97 -16.96
C SER A 165 12.39 3.47 -16.39
N LEU A 166 12.31 2.37 -15.64
CA LEU A 166 13.47 1.64 -15.13
C LEU A 166 13.69 0.39 -15.97
N LYS A 167 14.93 -0.03 -16.05
CA LYS A 167 15.31 -1.24 -16.76
C LYS A 167 15.72 -2.34 -15.77
N GLU A 168 15.15 -3.51 -15.94
CA GLU A 168 15.46 -4.67 -15.14
C GLU A 168 16.96 -5.05 -15.29
N GLY A 169 17.64 -5.22 -14.16
CA GLY A 169 19.07 -5.58 -14.11
C GLY A 169 20.06 -4.45 -14.37
N GLU A 170 19.64 -3.25 -14.83
CA GLU A 170 20.50 -2.08 -15.00
C GLU A 170 20.27 -1.05 -13.88
N ASP A 171 19.02 -0.80 -13.54
CA ASP A 171 18.61 0.17 -12.52
C ASP A 171 18.28 -0.55 -11.21
N ASP A 172 18.67 0.05 -10.09
CA ASP A 172 18.17 -0.37 -8.78
C ASP A 172 16.88 0.39 -8.48
N PRO A 173 15.70 -0.26 -8.61
CA PRO A 173 14.43 0.39 -8.42
C PRO A 173 14.28 1.03 -7.05
N GLN A 174 14.96 0.46 -6.04
CA GLN A 174 14.89 0.92 -4.67
C GLN A 174 15.67 2.23 -4.46
N ILE A 175 16.89 2.34 -4.98
CA ILE A 175 17.69 3.57 -4.89
C ILE A 175 16.95 4.72 -5.59
N ILE A 176 16.37 4.43 -6.75
CA ILE A 176 15.63 5.43 -7.52
C ILE A 176 14.35 5.84 -6.78
N PHE A 177 13.62 4.87 -6.24
CA PHE A 177 12.42 5.11 -5.45
C PHE A 177 12.71 5.97 -4.21
N GLU A 178 13.78 5.69 -3.46
CA GLU A 178 14.21 6.48 -2.31
C GLU A 178 14.55 7.93 -2.69
N SER A 179 15.22 8.11 -3.81
CA SER A 179 15.62 9.46 -4.29
C SER A 179 14.42 10.29 -4.72
N ILE A 180 13.41 9.69 -5.35
CA ILE A 180 12.23 10.40 -5.88
C ILE A 180 11.22 10.69 -4.77
N ASN A 181 11.02 9.77 -3.81
CA ASN A 181 10.09 9.97 -2.70
C ASN A 181 10.50 11.08 -1.72
N SER A 182 11.72 11.58 -1.79
CA SER A 182 12.12 12.77 -1.02
C SER A 182 11.27 14.02 -1.32
N THR A 183 10.48 14.02 -2.40
CA THR A 183 9.67 15.15 -2.86
C THR A 183 8.16 14.96 -2.71
N GLY A 184 7.68 13.77 -2.27
CA GLY A 184 6.27 13.40 -2.14
C GLY A 184 5.79 13.20 -0.69
N VAL A 185 4.68 12.47 -0.50
CA VAL A 185 4.27 11.97 0.82
C VAL A 185 5.31 10.94 1.24
N ALA A 186 6.07 11.26 2.29
CA ALA A 186 7.13 10.41 2.79
C ALA A 186 6.59 9.00 3.10
N LEU A 187 7.28 7.98 2.58
CA LEU A 187 7.00 6.61 2.96
C LEU A 187 7.38 6.37 4.41
N THR A 188 6.65 5.50 5.04
CA THR A 188 6.99 5.03 6.38
C THR A 188 8.16 4.04 6.33
N ASN A 189 8.82 3.82 7.46
CA ASN A 189 9.88 2.81 7.54
C ASN A 189 9.38 1.41 7.16
N SER A 190 8.16 1.06 7.57
CA SER A 190 7.52 -0.21 7.23
C SER A 190 7.25 -0.35 5.72
N ASP A 191 6.83 0.73 5.04
CA ASP A 191 6.68 0.72 3.59
C ASP A 191 8.02 0.48 2.86
N LEU A 192 9.08 1.15 3.32
CA LEU A 192 10.43 0.98 2.76
C LEU A 192 10.97 -0.43 2.98
N ILE A 193 10.81 -0.99 4.18
CA ILE A 193 11.24 -2.35 4.52
C ILE A 193 10.44 -3.37 3.70
N ARG A 194 9.13 -3.21 3.57
CA ARG A 194 8.31 -4.06 2.73
C ARG A 194 8.82 -4.09 1.30
N ASN A 195 9.05 -2.91 0.74
CA ASN A 195 9.55 -2.79 -0.61
C ASN A 195 10.90 -3.49 -0.76
N PHE A 196 11.84 -3.25 0.17
CA PHE A 196 13.15 -3.90 0.16
C PHE A 196 13.06 -5.44 0.14
N LEU A 197 12.19 -6.01 0.97
CA LEU A 197 12.05 -7.47 1.10
C LEU A 197 11.31 -8.12 -0.06
N LEU A 198 10.36 -7.41 -0.66
CA LEU A 198 9.51 -7.98 -1.71
C LEU A 198 9.94 -7.59 -3.13
N MET A 199 10.70 -6.49 -3.31
CA MET A 199 11.02 -5.94 -4.62
C MET A 199 11.91 -6.81 -5.51
N SER A 200 12.78 -7.59 -4.91
CA SER A 200 13.85 -8.29 -5.63
C SER A 200 13.59 -9.79 -5.81
N ASP A 201 12.40 -10.27 -5.43
CA ASP A 201 12.10 -11.69 -5.44
C ASP A 201 11.10 -12.05 -6.56
N HIS A 202 11.36 -13.17 -7.26
CA HIS A 202 10.46 -13.69 -8.30
C HIS A 202 9.13 -14.22 -7.71
N ASP A 203 9.09 -14.55 -6.41
CA ASP A 203 7.94 -15.10 -5.69
C ASP A 203 7.19 -14.05 -4.85
N GLN A 204 7.17 -12.80 -5.29
CA GLN A 204 6.62 -11.66 -4.53
C GLN A 204 5.21 -11.89 -3.98
N GLU A 205 4.31 -12.43 -4.80
CA GLU A 205 2.91 -12.65 -4.39
C GLU A 205 2.83 -13.67 -3.24
N ARG A 206 3.56 -14.78 -3.35
CA ARG A 206 3.65 -15.78 -2.29
C ARG A 206 4.25 -15.22 -1.00
N LEU A 207 5.40 -14.51 -1.11
CA LEU A 207 6.05 -13.91 0.06
C LEU A 207 5.16 -12.87 0.74
N PHE A 208 4.43 -12.09 -0.05
CA PHE A 208 3.45 -11.16 0.49
C PHE A 208 2.31 -11.88 1.22
N GLU A 209 1.70 -12.89 0.60
CA GLU A 209 0.56 -13.60 1.17
C GLU A 209 0.93 -14.45 2.40
N ASP A 210 2.06 -15.16 2.34
CA ASP A 210 2.47 -16.10 3.40
C ASP A 210 3.09 -15.41 4.62
N TYR A 211 3.74 -14.28 4.42
CA TYR A 211 4.50 -13.61 5.49
C TYR A 211 4.05 -12.17 5.74
N TRP A 212 4.07 -11.29 4.74
CA TRP A 212 3.83 -9.87 4.97
C TRP A 212 2.37 -9.56 5.37
N LEU A 213 1.42 -10.09 4.64
CA LEU A 213 0.00 -9.89 4.93
C LEU A 213 -0.41 -10.37 6.33
N PRO A 214 0.06 -11.52 6.83
CA PRO A 214 -0.14 -11.91 8.24
C PRO A 214 0.42 -10.90 9.24
N ILE A 215 1.62 -10.33 8.98
CA ILE A 215 2.22 -9.27 9.83
C ILE A 215 1.33 -8.03 9.84
N GLU A 216 0.90 -7.54 8.67
CA GLU A 216 -0.01 -6.40 8.57
C GLU A 216 -1.32 -6.64 9.32
N ASN A 217 -1.95 -7.79 9.12
CA ASN A 217 -3.21 -8.14 9.79
C ASN A 217 -3.11 -8.19 11.31
N LYS A 218 -1.94 -8.58 11.84
CA LYS A 218 -1.69 -8.62 13.30
C LYS A 218 -1.48 -7.24 13.88
N LEU A 219 -0.74 -6.38 13.20
CA LEU A 219 -0.26 -5.10 13.74
C LEU A 219 -1.08 -3.89 13.27
N ARG A 220 -1.63 -3.91 12.05
CA ARG A 220 -2.33 -2.78 11.44
C ARG A 220 -3.84 -2.84 11.65
N ARG A 221 -4.31 -2.54 12.87
CA ARG A 221 -5.76 -2.61 13.20
C ARG A 221 -6.53 -1.33 12.93
N ASP A 222 -5.85 -0.19 12.87
CA ASP A 222 -6.43 1.14 12.72
C ASP A 222 -6.22 1.75 11.33
N ASN A 223 -5.86 0.94 10.34
CA ASN A 223 -5.49 1.39 9.00
C ASN A 223 -4.34 2.41 8.97
N SER A 224 -3.56 2.55 10.06
CA SER A 224 -2.35 3.36 10.12
C SER A 224 -1.10 2.49 10.13
N ASN A 225 0.03 3.05 9.70
CA ASN A 225 1.32 2.34 9.75
C ASN A 225 2.04 2.53 11.10
N HIS A 226 1.45 3.23 12.08
CA HIS A 226 2.12 3.53 13.33
C HIS A 226 2.59 2.30 14.11
N ALA A 227 1.76 1.27 14.20
CA ALA A 227 2.11 0.04 14.91
C ALA A 227 3.21 -0.74 14.17
N MET A 228 3.17 -0.77 12.83
CA MET A 228 4.19 -1.39 11.99
C MET A 228 5.54 -0.67 12.14
N ASP A 229 5.55 0.65 12.06
CA ASP A 229 6.78 1.46 12.20
C ASP A 229 7.37 1.32 13.61
N ALA A 230 6.51 1.34 14.65
CA ALA A 230 6.92 1.10 16.01
C ALA A 230 7.54 -0.30 16.19
N PHE A 231 6.90 -1.33 15.65
CA PHE A 231 7.42 -2.70 15.65
C PHE A 231 8.80 -2.77 14.99
N PHE A 232 8.97 -2.29 13.76
CA PHE A 232 10.26 -2.36 13.06
C PHE A 232 11.36 -1.60 13.82
N ARG A 233 11.02 -0.49 14.45
CA ARG A 233 11.98 0.22 15.28
C ARG A 233 12.42 -0.62 16.48
N GLN A 234 11.50 -1.25 17.22
CA GLN A 234 11.83 -2.10 18.35
C GLN A 234 12.61 -3.36 17.93
N PHE A 235 12.20 -3.98 16.83
CA PHE A 235 12.88 -5.11 16.24
C PHE A 235 14.34 -4.79 15.89
N ILE A 236 14.60 -3.65 15.25
CA ILE A 236 15.97 -3.24 14.90
C ILE A 236 16.79 -2.83 16.12
N ILE A 237 16.20 -2.20 17.13
CA ILE A 237 16.87 -1.93 18.41
C ILE A 237 17.30 -3.23 19.08
N MET A 238 16.43 -4.24 19.08
CA MET A 238 16.72 -5.58 19.58
C MET A 238 17.90 -6.21 18.81
N LYS A 239 17.81 -6.30 17.48
CA LYS A 239 18.85 -6.90 16.61
C LYS A 239 20.21 -6.23 16.77
N LYS A 240 20.25 -4.92 16.95
CA LYS A 240 21.48 -4.13 17.07
C LYS A 240 21.97 -3.96 18.52
N ASN A 241 21.14 -4.31 19.49
CA ASN A 241 21.38 -4.07 20.90
C ASN A 241 21.80 -2.60 21.19
N SER A 242 21.18 -1.66 20.47
CA SER A 242 21.47 -0.24 20.57
C SER A 242 20.29 0.61 20.10
N VAL A 243 20.13 1.80 20.68
CA VAL A 243 19.05 2.72 20.33
C VAL A 243 19.22 3.22 18.88
N VAL A 244 18.16 3.10 18.08
CA VAL A 244 18.13 3.54 16.69
C VAL A 244 17.15 4.72 16.55
N ALA A 245 17.63 5.82 15.97
CA ALA A 245 16.78 6.97 15.66
C ALA A 245 15.77 6.59 14.57
N GLU A 246 14.52 7.07 14.69
CA GLU A 246 13.42 6.74 13.77
C GLU A 246 13.80 6.90 12.29
N ARG A 247 14.43 8.01 11.93
CA ARG A 247 14.91 8.29 10.56
C ARG A 247 15.99 7.33 10.04
N LYS A 248 16.57 6.48 10.88
CA LYS A 248 17.63 5.53 10.53
C LYS A 248 17.13 4.08 10.57
N VAL A 249 15.89 3.83 10.94
CA VAL A 249 15.35 2.46 11.11
C VAL A 249 15.51 1.66 9.81
N TYR A 250 15.05 2.20 8.70
CA TYR A 250 15.14 1.54 7.40
C TYR A 250 16.60 1.26 6.99
N GLN A 251 17.48 2.27 7.01
CA GLN A 251 18.88 2.07 6.63
C GLN A 251 19.57 1.03 7.54
N THR A 252 19.31 1.09 8.84
CA THR A 252 19.86 0.13 9.80
C THR A 252 19.32 -1.29 9.53
N PHE A 253 18.04 -1.42 9.13
CA PHE A 253 17.44 -2.69 8.72
C PHE A 253 18.19 -3.29 7.52
N VAL A 254 18.37 -2.51 6.46
CA VAL A 254 19.08 -2.96 5.23
C VAL A 254 20.51 -3.39 5.56
N ASP A 255 21.24 -2.60 6.36
CA ASP A 255 22.61 -2.93 6.74
C ASP A 255 22.67 -4.22 7.58
N THR A 256 21.70 -4.42 8.48
CA THR A 256 21.62 -5.64 9.31
C THR A 256 21.32 -6.86 8.46
N PHE A 257 20.32 -6.76 7.57
CA PHE A 257 19.94 -7.81 6.65
C PHE A 257 21.12 -8.26 5.77
N LYS A 258 21.83 -7.30 5.16
CA LYS A 258 23.02 -7.58 4.31
C LYS A 258 24.14 -8.27 5.11
N ASN A 259 24.34 -7.85 6.36
CA ASN A 259 25.40 -8.44 7.20
C ASN A 259 25.07 -9.87 7.66
N GLU A 260 23.79 -10.18 7.86
CA GLU A 260 23.34 -11.52 8.24
C GLU A 260 23.25 -12.49 7.05
N ASN A 261 23.37 -11.99 5.82
CA ASN A 261 23.30 -12.76 4.58
C ASN A 261 22.08 -13.69 4.49
N LEU A 262 20.93 -13.19 4.97
CA LEU A 262 19.65 -13.90 4.92
C LEU A 262 19.02 -13.78 3.53
N SER A 263 18.27 -14.81 3.11
CA SER A 263 17.35 -14.64 2.00
C SER A 263 16.13 -13.78 2.43
N HIS A 264 15.42 -13.18 1.48
CA HIS A 264 14.22 -12.39 1.77
C HIS A 264 13.16 -13.21 2.51
N GLU A 265 12.98 -14.47 2.13
CA GLU A 265 12.05 -15.38 2.80
C GLU A 265 12.46 -15.68 4.25
N GLN A 266 13.75 -15.91 4.51
CA GLN A 266 14.26 -16.12 5.87
C GLN A 266 14.04 -14.90 6.75
N ALA A 267 14.33 -13.71 6.22
CA ALA A 267 14.07 -12.46 6.94
C ALA A 267 12.58 -12.24 7.21
N LEU A 268 11.73 -12.48 6.22
CA LEU A 268 10.28 -12.36 6.37
C LEU A 268 9.72 -13.34 7.41
N LYS A 269 10.25 -14.57 7.46
CA LYS A 269 9.87 -15.55 8.48
C LYS A 269 10.26 -15.05 9.87
N GLU A 270 11.50 -14.63 10.05
CA GLU A 270 11.97 -14.08 11.33
C GLU A 270 11.12 -12.88 11.76
N ILE A 271 10.86 -11.92 10.85
CA ILE A 271 10.02 -10.75 11.12
C ILE A 271 8.61 -11.17 11.55
N LYS A 272 8.03 -12.18 10.91
CA LYS A 272 6.70 -12.70 11.25
C LYS A 272 6.67 -13.26 12.67
N ASP A 273 7.66 -14.06 13.06
CA ASP A 273 7.75 -14.63 14.39
C ASP A 273 7.84 -13.53 15.47
N TYR A 274 8.68 -12.52 15.26
CA TYR A 274 8.78 -11.38 16.17
C TYR A 274 7.56 -10.44 16.13
N ALA A 275 6.86 -10.33 15.01
CA ALA A 275 5.62 -9.56 14.91
C ALA A 275 4.48 -10.21 15.72
N GLU A 276 4.44 -11.54 15.80
CA GLU A 276 3.50 -12.27 16.65
C GLU A 276 3.76 -12.01 18.13
N LEU A 277 5.03 -12.02 18.55
CA LEU A 277 5.42 -11.64 19.91
C LEU A 277 5.03 -10.19 20.21
N TYR A 278 5.36 -9.27 19.31
CA TYR A 278 5.03 -7.86 19.49
C TYR A 278 3.53 -7.60 19.59
N ALA A 279 2.72 -8.31 18.78
CA ALA A 279 1.27 -8.24 18.88
C ALA A 279 0.75 -8.73 20.24
N SER A 280 1.37 -9.76 20.83
CA SER A 280 1.04 -10.22 22.19
C SER A 280 1.31 -9.18 23.27
N PHE A 281 2.33 -8.34 23.07
CA PHE A 281 2.57 -7.21 23.98
C PHE A 281 1.55 -6.09 23.83
N MET A 282 1.16 -5.79 22.58
CA MET A 282 0.15 -4.76 22.31
C MET A 282 -1.27 -5.19 22.73
N TYR A 283 -1.59 -6.47 22.54
CA TYR A 283 -2.92 -7.04 22.77
C TYR A 283 -2.86 -8.27 23.70
N PRO A 284 -2.43 -8.09 24.98
CA PRO A 284 -2.19 -9.21 25.89
C PRO A 284 -3.40 -10.13 26.06
N ALA A 285 -4.60 -9.59 26.06
CA ALA A 285 -5.83 -10.35 26.26
C ALA A 285 -6.08 -11.40 25.16
N GLU A 286 -5.49 -11.22 23.98
CA GLU A 286 -5.63 -12.12 22.83
C GLU A 286 -4.46 -13.13 22.71
N SER A 287 -3.43 -12.98 23.55
CA SER A 287 -2.28 -13.88 23.54
C SER A 287 -2.61 -15.24 24.17
N SER A 288 -1.77 -16.23 23.89
CA SER A 288 -1.86 -17.57 24.48
C SER A 288 -1.26 -17.69 25.89
N TYR A 289 -0.63 -16.61 26.39
CA TYR A 289 0.03 -16.61 27.71
C TYR A 289 -0.96 -16.75 28.86
N ASN A 290 -0.47 -17.14 30.03
CA ASN A 290 -1.28 -17.23 31.22
C ASN A 290 -1.76 -15.85 31.70
N ASP A 291 -2.70 -15.84 32.65
CA ASP A 291 -3.37 -14.62 33.10
C ASP A 291 -2.43 -13.65 33.85
N ASP A 292 -1.39 -14.17 34.51
CA ASP A 292 -0.40 -13.35 35.22
C ASP A 292 0.44 -12.56 34.21
N ILE A 293 1.01 -13.22 33.20
CA ILE A 293 1.75 -12.58 32.11
C ILE A 293 0.88 -11.55 31.35
N LYS A 294 -0.37 -11.91 31.05
CA LYS A 294 -1.32 -10.99 30.42
C LYS A 294 -1.56 -9.73 31.25
N THR A 295 -1.68 -9.89 32.55
CA THR A 295 -1.92 -8.79 33.49
C THR A 295 -0.71 -7.87 33.56
N ASP A 296 0.50 -8.42 33.60
CA ASP A 296 1.74 -7.66 33.64
C ASP A 296 1.97 -6.87 32.33
N LEU A 297 1.80 -7.52 31.17
CA LEU A 297 1.86 -6.88 29.86
C LEU A 297 0.79 -5.75 29.73
N ALA A 298 -0.44 -5.99 30.21
CA ALA A 298 -1.48 -4.98 30.20
C ALA A 298 -1.13 -3.79 31.13
N SER A 299 -0.43 -4.04 32.23
CA SER A 299 0.05 -3.00 33.14
C SER A 299 1.14 -2.14 32.52
N LEU A 300 2.08 -2.75 31.77
CA LEU A 300 3.09 -2.05 30.98
C LEU A 300 2.45 -1.16 29.89
N ASN A 301 1.40 -1.65 29.23
CA ASN A 301 0.68 -0.85 28.25
C ASN A 301 0.01 0.38 28.85
N ARG A 302 -0.55 0.28 30.06
CA ARG A 302 -1.18 1.42 30.75
C ARG A 302 -0.21 2.56 31.06
N ILE A 303 1.06 2.23 31.33
CA ILE A 303 2.11 3.23 31.60
C ILE A 303 2.88 3.61 30.34
N ASN A 304 2.46 3.10 29.17
CA ASN A 304 3.07 3.34 27.86
C ASN A 304 4.59 3.03 27.81
N GLN A 305 5.00 1.93 28.47
CA GLN A 305 6.40 1.53 28.64
C GLN A 305 6.92 0.69 27.48
N SER A 306 6.83 1.20 26.25
CA SER A 306 7.28 0.48 25.04
C SER A 306 8.81 0.43 24.89
N THR A 307 9.57 1.17 25.68
CA THR A 307 11.05 1.18 25.64
C THR A 307 11.68 -0.14 26.08
N SER A 308 10.95 -0.97 26.82
CA SER A 308 11.38 -2.30 27.23
C SER A 308 11.10 -3.40 26.20
N TYR A 309 10.30 -3.11 25.17
CA TYR A 309 9.91 -4.11 24.18
C TYR A 309 11.09 -4.78 23.44
N PRO A 310 12.21 -4.11 23.12
CA PRO A 310 13.36 -4.80 22.55
C PRO A 310 13.92 -5.91 23.42
N PHE A 311 13.92 -5.69 24.75
CA PHE A 311 14.32 -6.72 25.72
C PHE A 311 13.28 -7.84 25.78
N PHE A 312 12.01 -7.52 25.86
CA PHE A 312 10.95 -8.54 25.88
C PHE A 312 10.90 -9.37 24.62
N LEU A 313 11.16 -8.79 23.43
CA LEU A 313 11.25 -9.56 22.20
C LEU A 313 12.28 -10.67 22.29
N HIS A 314 13.45 -10.43 22.90
CA HIS A 314 14.44 -11.49 23.15
C HIS A 314 13.92 -12.53 24.13
N VAL A 315 13.49 -12.10 25.31
CA VAL A 315 13.12 -13.01 26.41
C VAL A 315 11.92 -13.89 26.03
N PHE A 316 10.90 -13.30 25.38
CA PHE A 316 9.74 -14.07 24.95
C PHE A 316 10.08 -15.01 23.77
N HIS A 317 10.99 -14.61 22.89
CA HIS A 317 11.49 -15.49 21.84
C HIS A 317 12.23 -16.72 22.45
N ASP A 318 13.07 -16.51 23.45
CA ASP A 318 13.75 -17.60 24.14
C ASP A 318 12.75 -18.52 24.87
N TYR A 319 11.67 -17.96 25.42
CA TYR A 319 10.58 -18.72 26.02
C TYR A 319 9.83 -19.59 24.99
N GLU A 320 9.44 -19.00 23.85
CA GLU A 320 8.75 -19.76 22.76
C GLU A 320 9.63 -20.88 22.18
N ASN A 321 10.95 -20.69 22.19
CA ASN A 321 11.92 -21.71 21.75
C ASN A 321 12.33 -22.70 22.87
N ASN A 322 11.70 -22.63 24.05
CA ASN A 322 12.00 -23.46 25.22
C ASN A 322 13.45 -23.32 25.74
N GLU A 323 14.09 -22.18 25.51
CA GLU A 323 15.41 -21.86 26.06
C GLU A 323 15.32 -21.40 27.51
N ILE A 324 14.19 -20.80 27.89
CA ILE A 324 13.84 -20.47 29.26
C ILE A 324 12.46 -21.02 29.61
N ASP A 325 12.22 -21.26 30.90
CA ASP A 325 10.92 -21.71 31.43
C ASP A 325 10.04 -20.51 31.87
N GLU A 326 8.77 -20.80 32.14
CA GLU A 326 7.79 -19.80 32.56
C GLU A 326 8.17 -19.15 33.89
N GLU A 327 8.80 -19.90 34.81
CA GLU A 327 9.26 -19.37 36.09
C GLU A 327 10.35 -18.30 35.87
N THR A 328 11.22 -18.49 34.90
CA THR A 328 12.27 -17.53 34.53
C THR A 328 11.66 -16.30 33.81
N LEU A 329 10.67 -16.52 32.94
CA LEU A 329 9.98 -15.44 32.22
C LEU A 329 9.25 -14.46 33.17
N THR A 330 8.69 -14.95 34.27
CA THR A 330 7.90 -14.17 35.24
C THR A 330 8.72 -13.48 36.32
N LYS A 331 10.03 -13.72 36.39
CA LYS A 331 10.97 -13.04 37.33
C LYS A 331 11.51 -11.75 36.72
#